data_3e6c36b3ed11e2455c543a006fa0edcb
#
_entry.id   3e6c36b3ed11e2455c543a006fa0edcb
#
_cell.length_a   1.000
_cell.length_b   1.000
_cell.length_c   1.000
_cell.angle_alpha   90.00
_cell.angle_beta   90.00
_cell.angle_gamma   90.00
#
_symmetry.space_group_name_H-M   'P 1'
#
loop_
_entity.id
_entity.type
_entity.pdbx_description
1 polymer ?
#
loop_
_entity_poly.entity_id
_entity_poly.type
_entity_poly.pdbx_seq_one_letter_code
_entity_poly.pdbx_strand_id
1 'polypeptide(L)'
;EHLARFREMRSGLHPDGSMVLRAKIDMASPNINMRDPAIYRIRHAQHHHTGTTWCIYPMYTFAHPIEDALEQITHSICTLEFEDQRPFYDWLLQRLIEGGLLASPPPKQYEFARLNLTYVVTSKRKLAQLVTEQRVSGWDDPRMPTIVGLRRRGYTPESLQLFAERIGVTKSDSWIDYSTLEGCLREDLEHKAHRGMAVLDPLKLVLTNWAEVFG
;
A
#
# COMPACT_ATOMS: atom_id res chain seq x y z
N GLU A 1 12.62 30.54 -22.67
CA GLU A 1 13.44 29.40 -23.13
C GLU A 1 12.94 28.07 -22.56
N HIS A 2 12.91 27.87 -21.23
CA HIS A 2 12.53 26.60 -20.60
C HIS A 2 11.12 26.11 -20.97
N LEU A 3 10.13 27.02 -21.05
CA LEU A 3 8.78 26.67 -21.46
C LEU A 3 8.72 26.20 -22.92
N ALA A 4 9.53 26.78 -23.80
CA ALA A 4 9.63 26.34 -25.20
C ALA A 4 10.21 24.93 -25.27
N ARG A 5 11.29 24.65 -24.55
CA ARG A 5 11.89 23.31 -24.42
C ARG A 5 10.92 22.26 -23.86
N PHE A 6 10.12 22.64 -22.86
CA PHE A 6 9.11 21.75 -22.32
C PHE A 6 8.00 21.43 -23.34
N ARG A 7 7.60 22.40 -24.15
CA ARG A 7 6.65 22.18 -25.26
C ARG A 7 7.24 21.25 -26.32
N GLU A 8 8.54 21.39 -26.66
CA GLU A 8 9.25 20.47 -27.53
C GLU A 8 9.29 19.05 -26.97
N MET A 9 9.56 18.88 -25.66
CA MET A 9 9.47 17.57 -24.99
C MET A 9 8.08 16.95 -25.16
N ARG A 10 7.03 17.75 -24.94
CA ARG A 10 5.64 17.29 -25.07
C ARG A 10 5.25 16.92 -26.49
N SER A 11 5.83 17.60 -27.49
CA SER A 11 5.55 17.32 -28.91
C SER A 11 6.29 16.08 -29.46
N GLY A 12 7.12 15.43 -28.65
CA GLY A 12 7.85 14.22 -29.04
C GLY A 12 9.11 14.48 -29.88
N LEU A 13 9.62 15.71 -29.91
CA LEU A 13 10.82 16.06 -30.66
C LEU A 13 12.11 15.50 -30.09
N HIS A 14 12.07 14.95 -28.89
CA HIS A 14 13.26 14.50 -28.16
C HIS A 14 13.15 13.04 -27.76
N PRO A 15 14.21 12.23 -27.87
CA PRO A 15 14.20 10.84 -27.46
C PRO A 15 14.19 10.66 -25.92
N ASP A 16 13.84 9.46 -25.49
CA ASP A 16 13.90 9.06 -24.08
C ASP A 16 15.29 9.35 -23.48
N GLY A 17 15.31 9.90 -22.28
CA GLY A 17 16.55 10.17 -21.54
C GLY A 17 17.35 11.39 -22.00
N SER A 18 16.94 12.09 -23.09
CA SER A 18 17.68 13.24 -23.59
C SER A 18 17.57 14.49 -22.72
N MET A 19 16.46 14.66 -22.03
CA MET A 19 16.22 15.76 -21.09
C MET A 19 15.13 15.48 -20.09
N VAL A 20 15.15 16.25 -19.00
CA VAL A 20 14.14 16.24 -17.95
C VAL A 20 13.76 17.68 -17.58
N LEU A 21 12.54 17.91 -17.14
CA LEU A 21 12.18 19.17 -16.50
C LEU A 21 12.44 19.03 -14.99
N ARG A 22 13.13 20.02 -14.42
CA ARG A 22 13.44 20.06 -12.97
C ARG A 22 12.75 21.24 -12.30
N ALA A 23 12.33 21.05 -11.05
CA ALA A 23 11.96 22.17 -10.19
C ALA A 23 13.23 22.98 -9.87
N LYS A 24 13.10 24.30 -9.79
CA LYS A 24 14.19 25.18 -9.38
C LYS A 24 14.00 25.54 -7.91
N ILE A 25 14.78 24.95 -7.03
CA ILE A 25 14.65 25.11 -5.56
C ILE A 25 15.98 25.56 -5.00
N ASP A 26 16.86 24.62 -4.64
CA ASP A 26 18.16 24.90 -4.02
C ASP A 26 19.12 23.72 -4.22
N MET A 27 20.14 23.88 -5.08
CA MET A 27 21.15 22.85 -5.32
C MET A 27 22.11 22.63 -4.14
N ALA A 28 22.13 23.54 -3.15
CA ALA A 28 22.94 23.42 -1.94
C ALA A 28 22.20 22.76 -0.76
N SER A 29 20.92 22.43 -0.94
CA SER A 29 20.12 21.80 0.13
C SER A 29 20.76 20.52 0.66
N PRO A 30 20.78 20.28 1.97
CA PRO A 30 21.21 19.00 2.54
C PRO A 30 20.26 17.84 2.15
N ASN A 31 18.98 18.14 1.89
CA ASN A 31 18.01 17.17 1.43
C ASN A 31 18.08 17.04 -0.11
N ILE A 32 18.42 15.85 -0.59
CA ILE A 32 18.56 15.58 -2.02
C ILE A 32 17.24 15.81 -2.79
N ASN A 33 16.09 15.60 -2.14
CA ASN A 33 14.76 15.83 -2.75
C ASN A 33 14.46 17.31 -2.97
N MET A 34 15.24 18.21 -2.40
CA MET A 34 15.16 19.66 -2.59
C MET A 34 16.23 20.21 -3.55
N ARG A 35 17.13 19.35 -4.05
CA ARG A 35 18.17 19.73 -5.01
C ARG A 35 17.65 19.71 -6.44
N ASP A 36 16.78 20.64 -6.79
CA ASP A 36 16.15 20.75 -8.10
C ASP A 36 15.71 19.40 -8.68
N PRO A 37 14.78 18.70 -8.02
CA PRO A 37 14.36 17.36 -8.42
C PRO A 37 13.68 17.37 -9.80
N ALA A 38 13.82 16.26 -10.55
CA ALA A 38 13.09 16.09 -11.80
C ALA A 38 11.58 15.99 -11.52
N ILE A 39 10.78 16.76 -12.31
CA ILE A 39 9.32 16.78 -12.21
C ILE A 39 8.64 16.17 -13.44
N TYR A 40 9.27 16.22 -14.61
CA TYR A 40 8.84 15.52 -15.82
C TYR A 40 10.00 14.83 -16.51
N ARG A 41 9.71 13.69 -17.13
CA ARG A 41 10.65 12.94 -17.98
C ARG A 41 10.02 12.59 -19.32
N ILE A 42 10.87 12.35 -20.34
CA ILE A 42 10.44 11.82 -21.62
C ILE A 42 10.37 10.30 -21.53
N ARG A 43 9.26 9.72 -21.96
CA ARG A 43 9.05 8.28 -22.03
C ARG A 43 8.12 7.94 -23.19
N HIS A 44 8.65 7.41 -24.27
CA HIS A 44 7.85 6.87 -25.38
C HIS A 44 7.44 5.43 -25.04
N ALA A 45 6.21 5.26 -24.56
CA ALA A 45 5.67 3.96 -24.20
C ALA A 45 4.16 3.95 -24.41
N GLN A 46 3.62 2.79 -24.73
CA GLN A 46 2.17 2.62 -24.76
C GLN A 46 1.63 2.55 -23.35
N HIS A 47 0.69 3.44 -23.03
CA HIS A 47 -0.01 3.46 -21.76
C HIS A 47 -1.38 2.76 -21.90
N HIS A 48 -1.79 1.98 -20.92
CA HIS A 48 -2.99 1.14 -21.00
C HIS A 48 -4.31 1.92 -21.15
N HIS A 49 -4.38 3.18 -20.72
CA HIS A 49 -5.55 4.05 -20.92
C HIS A 49 -5.40 5.03 -22.08
N THR A 50 -4.23 5.66 -22.24
CA THR A 50 -4.03 6.77 -23.17
C THR A 50 -3.25 6.38 -24.42
N GLY A 51 -2.87 5.11 -24.56
CA GLY A 51 -2.09 4.63 -25.70
C GLY A 51 -0.77 5.37 -25.83
N THR A 52 -0.50 5.92 -27.00
CA THR A 52 0.72 6.68 -27.33
C THR A 52 0.49 8.21 -27.36
N THR A 53 -0.60 8.70 -26.78
CA THR A 53 -0.96 10.13 -26.78
C THR A 53 0.09 11.00 -26.08
N TRP A 54 0.74 10.49 -25.06
CA TRP A 54 1.73 11.19 -24.26
C TRP A 54 3.12 10.57 -24.40
N CYS A 55 4.12 11.43 -24.53
CA CYS A 55 5.53 11.06 -24.53
C CYS A 55 6.32 11.68 -23.38
N ILE A 56 5.66 12.47 -22.52
CA ILE A 56 6.21 12.97 -21.26
C ILE A 56 5.32 12.52 -20.11
N TYR A 57 5.95 12.21 -18.99
CA TYR A 57 5.25 11.77 -17.78
C TYR A 57 5.77 12.52 -16.56
N PRO A 58 4.88 12.96 -15.67
CA PRO A 58 5.29 13.53 -14.39
C PRO A 58 5.99 12.47 -13.54
N MET A 59 6.94 12.91 -12.73
CA MET A 59 7.48 12.08 -11.66
C MET A 59 6.43 11.93 -10.55
N TYR A 60 6.40 10.78 -9.89
CA TYR A 60 5.45 10.49 -8.83
C TYR A 60 5.41 11.57 -7.75
N THR A 61 6.58 12.01 -7.29
CA THR A 61 6.71 13.07 -6.27
C THR A 61 6.13 14.41 -6.67
N PHE A 62 5.98 14.67 -7.97
CA PHE A 62 5.35 15.88 -8.51
C PHE A 62 3.84 15.70 -8.71
N ALA A 63 3.41 14.55 -9.25
CA ALA A 63 2.01 14.29 -9.54
C ALA A 63 1.16 14.13 -8.27
N HIS A 64 1.63 13.30 -7.34
CA HIS A 64 0.91 12.93 -6.13
C HIS A 64 0.43 14.12 -5.27
N PRO A 65 1.27 15.13 -4.93
CA PRO A 65 0.80 16.28 -4.16
C PRO A 65 -0.31 17.07 -4.87
N ILE A 66 -0.21 17.18 -6.20
CA ILE A 66 -1.18 17.92 -7.01
C ILE A 66 -2.51 17.18 -7.08
N GLU A 67 -2.46 15.85 -7.26
CA GLU A 67 -3.65 14.99 -7.26
C GLU A 67 -4.36 15.05 -5.91
N ASP A 68 -3.63 14.92 -4.81
CA ASP A 68 -4.17 15.06 -3.46
C ASP A 68 -4.91 16.40 -3.28
N ALA A 69 -4.30 17.50 -3.71
CA ALA A 69 -4.89 18.82 -3.57
C ALA A 69 -6.13 19.01 -4.47
N LEU A 70 -6.12 18.51 -5.70
CA LEU A 70 -7.24 18.56 -6.62
C LEU A 70 -8.43 17.72 -6.17
N GLU A 71 -8.15 16.57 -5.54
CA GLU A 71 -9.15 15.67 -4.97
C GLU A 71 -9.61 16.08 -3.57
N GLN A 72 -9.10 17.20 -3.03
CA GLN A 72 -9.45 17.74 -1.71
C GLN A 72 -9.11 16.76 -0.55
N ILE A 73 -8.04 15.99 -0.72
CA ILE A 73 -7.49 15.16 0.35
C ILE A 73 -6.97 16.08 1.46
N THR A 74 -7.27 15.75 2.70
CA THR A 74 -6.79 16.51 3.87
C THR A 74 -5.53 15.89 4.49
N HIS A 75 -5.47 14.54 4.51
CA HIS A 75 -4.41 13.74 5.10
C HIS A 75 -3.87 12.78 4.04
N SER A 76 -2.69 13.07 3.51
CA SER A 76 -1.95 12.20 2.60
C SER A 76 -1.12 11.22 3.41
N ILE A 77 -1.53 9.95 3.45
CA ILE A 77 -0.94 8.92 4.31
C ILE A 77 0.02 8.06 3.48
N CYS A 78 1.25 7.91 3.93
CA CYS A 78 2.29 7.14 3.24
C CYS A 78 3.24 6.43 4.20
N THR A 79 4.17 5.64 3.68
CA THR A 79 5.20 4.97 4.47
C THR A 79 6.40 5.88 4.73
N LEU A 80 7.23 5.55 5.75
CA LEU A 80 8.39 6.34 6.16
C LEU A 80 9.42 6.59 5.06
N GLU A 81 9.46 5.79 4.02
CA GLU A 81 10.34 5.99 2.85
C GLU A 81 10.10 7.33 2.14
N PHE A 82 8.95 7.97 2.37
CA PHE A 82 8.58 9.28 1.80
C PHE A 82 8.84 10.45 2.75
N GLU A 83 9.34 10.23 3.96
CA GLU A 83 9.54 11.30 4.94
C GLU A 83 10.49 12.40 4.43
N ASP A 84 11.59 12.01 3.79
CA ASP A 84 12.55 12.95 3.21
C ASP A 84 11.99 13.72 2.00
N GLN A 85 10.88 13.27 1.43
CA GLN A 85 10.19 13.93 0.31
C GLN A 85 9.12 14.93 0.77
N ARG A 86 8.69 14.91 2.04
CA ARG A 86 7.69 15.84 2.57
C ARG A 86 8.06 17.32 2.38
N PRO A 87 9.33 17.76 2.55
CA PRO A 87 9.69 19.15 2.26
C PRO A 87 9.41 19.55 0.81
N PHE A 88 9.59 18.63 -0.15
CA PHE A 88 9.22 18.90 -1.54
C PHE A 88 7.72 18.94 -1.75
N TYR A 89 6.96 18.05 -1.10
CA TYR A 89 5.50 18.04 -1.09
C TYR A 89 4.94 19.40 -0.65
N ASP A 90 5.39 19.88 0.51
CA ASP A 90 4.96 21.14 1.08
C ASP A 90 5.38 22.34 0.21
N TRP A 91 6.63 22.34 -0.29
CA TRP A 91 7.14 23.38 -1.16
C TRP A 91 6.33 23.49 -2.45
N LEU A 92 6.03 22.39 -3.10
CA LEU A 92 5.27 22.35 -4.35
C LEU A 92 3.87 22.93 -4.18
N LEU A 93 3.14 22.45 -3.17
CA LEU A 93 1.78 22.93 -2.91
C LEU A 93 1.76 24.41 -2.56
N GLN A 94 2.74 24.87 -1.78
CA GLN A 94 2.87 26.31 -1.44
C GLN A 94 3.10 27.15 -2.71
N ARG A 95 3.97 26.70 -3.63
CA ARG A 95 4.19 27.44 -4.91
C ARG A 95 2.93 27.49 -5.78
N LEU A 96 2.15 26.42 -5.81
CA LEU A 96 0.92 26.36 -6.59
C LEU A 96 -0.20 27.25 -5.99
N ILE A 97 -0.28 27.34 -4.66
CA ILE A 97 -1.19 28.26 -3.97
C ILE A 97 -0.81 29.73 -4.25
N GLU A 98 0.47 30.07 -4.11
CA GLU A 98 0.98 31.41 -4.42
C GLU A 98 0.76 31.81 -5.87
N GLY A 99 0.79 30.84 -6.80
CA GLY A 99 0.45 31.01 -8.21
C GLY A 99 -1.06 31.08 -8.50
N GLY A 100 -1.91 30.92 -7.48
CA GLY A 100 -3.38 30.94 -7.64
C GLY A 100 -3.93 29.70 -8.33
N LEU A 101 -3.17 28.58 -8.37
CA LEU A 101 -3.57 27.34 -9.04
C LEU A 101 -4.25 26.34 -8.10
N LEU A 102 -4.03 26.46 -6.80
CA LEU A 102 -4.65 25.64 -5.77
C LEU A 102 -5.25 26.48 -4.64
N ALA A 103 -6.29 25.94 -4.00
CA ALA A 103 -6.90 26.55 -2.83
C ALA A 103 -6.09 26.24 -1.54
N SER A 104 -6.27 27.09 -0.53
CA SER A 104 -5.74 26.87 0.84
C SER A 104 -6.90 26.44 1.77
N PRO A 105 -6.67 25.58 2.77
CA PRO A 105 -5.38 24.95 3.15
C PRO A 105 -5.02 23.77 2.24
N PRO A 106 -3.73 23.53 1.99
CA PRO A 106 -3.27 22.35 1.26
C PRO A 106 -3.40 21.06 2.09
N PRO A 107 -3.42 19.90 1.43
CA PRO A 107 -3.26 18.62 2.11
C PRO A 107 -1.93 18.54 2.85
N LYS A 108 -1.85 17.68 3.86
CA LYS A 108 -0.61 17.42 4.62
C LYS A 108 -0.24 15.95 4.52
N GLN A 109 1.06 15.70 4.35
CA GLN A 109 1.61 14.36 4.33
C GLN A 109 1.91 13.86 5.74
N TYR A 110 1.51 12.61 6.01
CA TYR A 110 1.73 11.91 7.27
C TYR A 110 2.34 10.54 6.98
N GLU A 111 3.51 10.28 7.53
CA GLU A 111 4.23 9.02 7.34
C GLU A 111 4.06 8.11 8.56
N PHE A 112 4.08 6.81 8.30
CA PHE A 112 4.07 5.78 9.32
C PHE A 112 4.96 4.59 8.94
N ALA A 113 5.35 3.82 9.95
CA ALA A 113 6.21 2.67 9.79
C ALA A 113 5.51 1.57 8.95
N ARG A 114 6.31 0.88 8.16
CA ARG A 114 5.86 -0.29 7.42
C ARG A 114 5.55 -1.43 8.39
N LEU A 115 4.46 -2.15 8.15
CA LEU A 115 4.15 -3.38 8.86
C LEU A 115 5.10 -4.50 8.41
N ASN A 116 5.95 -4.96 9.32
CA ASN A 116 6.79 -6.13 9.13
C ASN A 116 6.31 -7.25 10.06
N LEU A 117 5.95 -8.39 9.48
CA LEU A 117 5.53 -9.57 10.23
C LEU A 117 6.60 -10.65 10.16
N THR A 118 6.87 -11.31 11.29
CA THR A 118 7.71 -12.50 11.30
C THR A 118 7.06 -13.61 10.48
N TYR A 119 7.88 -14.46 9.84
CA TYR A 119 7.44 -15.63 9.06
C TYR A 119 6.51 -15.32 7.87
N VAL A 120 6.38 -14.05 7.46
CA VAL A 120 5.53 -13.64 6.34
C VAL A 120 6.33 -12.93 5.27
N VAL A 121 6.15 -13.34 4.03
CA VAL A 121 6.68 -12.62 2.86
C VAL A 121 5.63 -11.65 2.35
N THR A 122 5.90 -10.33 2.48
CA THR A 122 5.00 -9.26 2.00
C THR A 122 5.39 -8.70 0.63
N SER A 123 6.51 -9.15 0.06
CA SER A 123 6.98 -8.67 -1.24
C SER A 123 6.08 -9.16 -2.39
N LYS A 124 5.35 -8.26 -3.04
CA LYS A 124 4.52 -8.57 -4.22
C LYS A 124 5.27 -9.35 -5.29
N ARG A 125 6.53 -8.98 -5.59
CA ARG A 125 7.37 -9.67 -6.59
C ARG A 125 7.61 -11.13 -6.22
N LYS A 126 7.95 -11.42 -4.96
CA LYS A 126 8.18 -12.79 -4.47
C LYS A 126 6.89 -13.60 -4.46
N LEU A 127 5.77 -12.99 -4.06
CA LEU A 127 4.46 -13.64 -4.10
C LEU A 127 4.00 -13.92 -5.53
N ALA A 128 4.21 -12.99 -6.47
CA ALA A 128 3.93 -13.18 -7.88
C ALA A 128 4.72 -14.36 -8.46
N GLN A 129 5.97 -14.54 -8.05
CA GLN A 129 6.79 -15.68 -8.46
C GLN A 129 6.14 -17.01 -8.05
N LEU A 130 5.62 -17.13 -6.82
CA LEU A 130 4.92 -18.34 -6.36
C LEU A 130 3.71 -18.66 -7.24
N VAL A 131 2.96 -17.64 -7.66
CA VAL A 131 1.80 -17.80 -8.55
C VAL A 131 2.25 -18.21 -9.95
N THR A 132 3.25 -17.53 -10.51
CA THR A 132 3.77 -17.79 -11.86
C THR A 132 4.39 -19.19 -11.97
N GLU A 133 5.13 -19.63 -10.94
CA GLU A 133 5.72 -20.96 -10.87
C GLU A 133 4.72 -22.06 -10.43
N GLN A 134 3.44 -21.71 -10.26
CA GLN A 134 2.38 -22.63 -9.85
C GLN A 134 2.67 -23.35 -8.52
N ARG A 135 3.41 -22.71 -7.60
CA ARG A 135 3.66 -23.21 -6.24
C ARG A 135 2.43 -23.07 -5.35
N VAL A 136 1.55 -22.15 -5.69
CA VAL A 136 0.25 -21.89 -5.08
C VAL A 136 -0.81 -21.84 -6.16
N SER A 137 -2.09 -22.06 -5.79
CA SER A 137 -3.21 -22.11 -6.75
C SER A 137 -3.57 -20.74 -7.34
N GLY A 138 -3.15 -19.65 -6.71
CA GLY A 138 -3.44 -18.29 -7.14
C GLY A 138 -3.20 -17.29 -5.99
N TRP A 139 -3.57 -16.03 -6.24
CA TRP A 139 -3.47 -14.96 -5.25
C TRP A 139 -4.41 -15.15 -4.05
N ASP A 140 -5.44 -15.97 -4.20
CA ASP A 140 -6.42 -16.32 -3.17
C ASP A 140 -6.11 -17.63 -2.43
N ASP A 141 -4.97 -18.26 -2.72
CA ASP A 141 -4.53 -19.45 -2.01
C ASP A 141 -4.44 -19.16 -0.50
N PRO A 142 -4.98 -20.03 0.39
CA PRO A 142 -4.95 -19.79 1.84
C PRO A 142 -3.54 -19.67 2.44
N ARG A 143 -2.51 -20.10 1.72
CA ARG A 143 -1.10 -19.94 2.13
C ARG A 143 -0.55 -18.55 1.82
N MET A 144 -1.25 -17.78 0.97
CA MET A 144 -0.84 -16.44 0.57
C MET A 144 -1.27 -15.39 1.61
N PRO A 145 -0.39 -14.44 1.99
CA PRO A 145 -0.72 -13.37 2.94
C PRO A 145 -1.47 -12.21 2.27
N THR A 146 -2.39 -12.53 1.38
CA THR A 146 -3.32 -11.58 0.77
C THR A 146 -4.60 -11.51 1.59
N ILE A 147 -5.36 -10.43 1.48
CA ILE A 147 -6.67 -10.31 2.15
C ILE A 147 -7.59 -11.46 1.76
N VAL A 148 -7.59 -11.86 0.48
CA VAL A 148 -8.42 -12.97 0.00
C VAL A 148 -7.91 -14.31 0.52
N GLY A 149 -6.59 -14.53 0.57
CA GLY A 149 -5.98 -15.73 1.15
C GLY A 149 -6.26 -15.86 2.64
N LEU A 150 -6.11 -14.77 3.39
CA LEU A 150 -6.46 -14.73 4.82
C LEU A 150 -7.94 -15.00 5.07
N ARG A 151 -8.83 -14.41 4.27
CA ARG A 151 -10.28 -14.67 4.33
C ARG A 151 -10.60 -16.15 4.13
N ARG A 152 -10.03 -16.79 3.12
CA ARG A 152 -10.19 -18.24 2.87
C ARG A 152 -9.63 -19.11 3.99
N ARG A 153 -8.62 -18.60 4.69
CA ARG A 153 -8.01 -19.25 5.85
C ARG A 153 -8.83 -19.09 7.13
N GLY A 154 -9.87 -18.24 7.12
CA GLY A 154 -10.78 -18.03 8.23
C GLY A 154 -10.56 -16.74 9.02
N TYR A 155 -9.68 -15.84 8.57
CA TYR A 155 -9.54 -14.52 9.18
C TYR A 155 -10.79 -13.67 8.92
N THR A 156 -11.26 -13.02 9.97
CA THR A 156 -12.40 -12.11 9.92
C THR A 156 -11.94 -10.67 9.71
N PRO A 157 -12.76 -9.78 9.13
CA PRO A 157 -12.44 -8.36 9.05
C PRO A 157 -12.14 -7.75 10.43
N GLU A 158 -12.91 -8.14 11.44
CA GLU A 158 -12.78 -7.63 12.81
C GLU A 158 -11.45 -8.05 13.45
N SER A 159 -11.00 -9.27 13.19
CA SER A 159 -9.69 -9.72 13.69
C SER A 159 -8.54 -8.90 13.09
N LEU A 160 -8.65 -8.50 11.82
CA LEU A 160 -7.65 -7.63 11.15
C LEU A 160 -7.72 -6.19 11.69
N GLN A 161 -8.92 -5.66 11.95
CA GLN A 161 -9.10 -4.35 12.59
C GLN A 161 -8.53 -4.34 14.00
N LEU A 162 -8.86 -5.35 14.81
CA LEU A 162 -8.29 -5.51 16.15
C LEU A 162 -6.76 -5.60 16.13
N PHE A 163 -6.21 -6.31 15.15
CA PHE A 163 -4.76 -6.38 14.96
C PHE A 163 -4.18 -5.00 14.65
N ALA A 164 -4.77 -4.25 13.72
CA ALA A 164 -4.32 -2.91 13.36
C ALA A 164 -4.38 -1.94 14.55
N GLU A 165 -5.45 -1.98 15.34
CA GLU A 165 -5.58 -1.19 16.57
C GLU A 165 -4.52 -1.57 17.62
N ARG A 166 -4.27 -2.85 17.80
CA ARG A 166 -3.32 -3.38 18.80
C ARG A 166 -1.88 -3.01 18.50
N ILE A 167 -1.47 -3.05 17.24
CA ILE A 167 -0.11 -2.65 16.84
C ILE A 167 0.05 -1.13 16.79
N GLY A 168 -1.04 -0.40 16.56
CA GLY A 168 -1.07 1.06 16.47
C GLY A 168 -0.32 1.61 15.27
N VAL A 169 -0.28 2.96 15.18
CA VAL A 169 0.47 3.70 14.17
C VAL A 169 1.71 4.30 14.81
N THR A 170 2.88 4.03 14.24
CA THR A 170 4.17 4.49 14.76
C THR A 170 5.12 4.86 13.61
N LYS A 171 6.11 5.69 13.89
CA LYS A 171 7.25 5.98 13.00
C LYS A 171 8.46 5.10 13.29
N SER A 172 8.35 4.11 14.15
CA SER A 172 9.42 3.17 14.46
C SER A 172 9.22 1.86 13.69
N ASP A 173 10.13 1.55 12.78
CA ASP A 173 10.13 0.25 12.10
C ASP A 173 10.38 -0.86 13.12
N SER A 174 9.41 -1.76 13.25
CA SER A 174 9.48 -2.90 14.16
C SER A 174 8.97 -4.17 13.47
N TRP A 175 9.46 -5.30 13.94
CA TRP A 175 8.95 -6.61 13.56
C TRP A 175 7.87 -7.04 14.56
N ILE A 176 6.68 -7.29 14.03
CA ILE A 176 5.55 -7.80 14.81
C ILE A 176 5.53 -9.33 14.68
N ASP A 177 5.45 -10.03 15.81
CA ASP A 177 5.32 -11.48 15.78
C ASP A 177 3.98 -11.89 15.16
N TYR A 178 4.02 -12.91 14.29
CA TYR A 178 2.83 -13.40 13.60
C TYR A 178 1.78 -13.92 14.58
N SER A 179 2.20 -14.44 15.73
CA SER A 179 1.31 -14.89 16.79
C SER A 179 0.40 -13.79 17.34
N THR A 180 0.80 -12.51 17.22
CA THR A 180 -0.06 -11.36 17.58
C THR A 180 -1.29 -11.30 16.69
N LEU A 181 -1.13 -11.50 15.38
CA LEU A 181 -2.24 -11.54 14.43
C LEU A 181 -3.13 -12.77 14.69
N GLU A 182 -2.52 -13.93 14.95
CA GLU A 182 -3.27 -15.15 15.31
C GLU A 182 -4.01 -15.02 16.63
N GLY A 183 -3.44 -14.30 17.61
CA GLY A 183 -4.08 -13.97 18.87
C GLY A 183 -5.36 -13.15 18.68
N CYS A 184 -5.30 -12.12 17.81
CA CYS A 184 -6.48 -11.32 17.48
C CYS A 184 -7.57 -12.16 16.80
N LEU A 185 -7.17 -13.10 15.93
CA LEU A 185 -8.11 -14.02 15.31
C LEU A 185 -8.79 -14.93 16.33
N ARG A 186 -8.03 -15.54 17.25
CA ARG A 186 -8.60 -16.40 18.30
C ARG A 186 -9.57 -15.65 19.19
N GLU A 187 -9.22 -14.43 19.58
CA GLU A 187 -10.07 -13.57 20.41
C GLU A 187 -11.40 -13.27 19.73
N ASP A 188 -11.39 -12.92 18.45
CA ASP A 188 -12.62 -12.66 17.69
C ASP A 188 -13.46 -13.94 17.50
N LEU A 189 -12.83 -15.06 17.17
CA LEU A 189 -13.51 -16.32 16.93
C LEU A 189 -14.03 -16.97 18.24
N GLU A 190 -13.49 -16.61 19.40
CA GLU A 190 -13.95 -17.15 20.67
C GLU A 190 -15.45 -16.92 20.89
N HIS A 191 -15.95 -15.77 20.44
CA HIS A 191 -17.35 -15.38 20.60
C HIS A 191 -18.22 -15.65 19.36
N LYS A 192 -17.62 -15.90 18.20
CA LYS A 192 -18.34 -16.02 16.92
C LYS A 192 -18.34 -17.43 16.32
N ALA A 193 -17.30 -18.22 16.58
CA ALA A 193 -17.16 -19.52 15.95
C ALA A 193 -18.07 -20.57 16.60
N HIS A 194 -18.74 -21.35 15.77
CA HIS A 194 -19.40 -22.56 16.23
C HIS A 194 -18.36 -23.57 16.68
N ARG A 195 -18.61 -24.20 17.84
CA ARG A 195 -17.74 -25.23 18.40
C ARG A 195 -18.38 -26.59 18.23
N GLY A 196 -17.63 -27.50 17.67
CA GLY A 196 -18.03 -28.89 17.52
C GLY A 196 -17.00 -29.82 18.12
N MET A 197 -17.44 -30.96 18.59
CA MET A 197 -16.59 -32.06 19.00
C MET A 197 -16.65 -33.15 17.95
N ALA A 198 -15.51 -33.66 17.52
CA ALA A 198 -15.42 -34.77 16.58
C ALA A 198 -14.56 -35.87 17.16
N VAL A 199 -14.99 -37.11 17.09
CA VAL A 199 -14.22 -38.29 17.42
C VAL A 199 -13.97 -39.05 16.13
N LEU A 200 -12.69 -39.10 15.68
CA LEU A 200 -12.31 -39.67 14.40
C LEU A 200 -12.41 -41.18 14.35
N ASP A 201 -12.24 -41.85 15.48
CA ASP A 201 -12.31 -43.33 15.62
C ASP A 201 -13.16 -43.69 16.86
N PRO A 202 -14.52 -43.54 16.75
CA PRO A 202 -15.41 -43.67 17.88
C PRO A 202 -15.62 -45.14 18.25
N LEU A 203 -15.59 -45.42 19.57
CA LEU A 203 -16.10 -46.63 20.09
C LEU A 203 -17.63 -46.58 20.20
N LYS A 204 -18.31 -47.57 19.67
CA LYS A 204 -19.77 -47.66 19.79
C LYS A 204 -20.16 -48.06 21.22
N LEU A 205 -20.80 -47.13 21.92
CA LEU A 205 -21.44 -47.39 23.23
C LEU A 205 -22.92 -47.68 23.00
N VAL A 206 -23.42 -48.80 23.49
CA VAL A 206 -24.84 -49.18 23.42
C VAL A 206 -25.38 -49.30 24.85
N LEU A 207 -26.37 -48.47 25.19
CA LEU A 207 -27.08 -48.51 26.43
C LEU A 207 -28.26 -49.48 26.30
N THR A 208 -28.12 -50.69 26.81
CA THR A 208 -29.07 -51.77 26.64
C THR A 208 -30.32 -51.60 27.54
N ASN A 209 -30.19 -50.79 28.58
CA ASN A 209 -31.24 -50.57 29.56
C ASN A 209 -31.79 -49.12 29.50
N TRP A 210 -31.66 -48.46 28.36
CA TRP A 210 -32.13 -47.07 28.19
C TRP A 210 -33.61 -46.88 28.60
N ALA A 211 -34.47 -47.78 28.13
CA ALA A 211 -35.90 -47.70 28.39
C ALA A 211 -36.26 -47.95 29.89
N GLU A 212 -35.42 -48.66 30.61
CA GLU A 212 -35.64 -48.90 32.04
C GLU A 212 -35.22 -47.70 32.91
N VAL A 213 -34.28 -46.90 32.43
CA VAL A 213 -33.68 -45.79 33.19
C VAL A 213 -34.27 -44.45 32.82
N PHE A 214 -34.62 -44.28 31.53
CA PHE A 214 -34.98 -42.98 30.92
C PHE A 214 -36.34 -43.01 30.15
N GLY A 215 -36.99 -44.18 30.08
CA GLY A 215 -38.25 -44.38 29.36
C GLY A 215 -39.51 -43.90 30.09
#